data_71a1f1e0ce3ae94dcd9efe127c0afa5d
#
_entry.id   71a1f1e0ce3ae94dcd9efe127c0afa5d
#
_cell.length_a   1.000
_cell.length_b   1.000
_cell.length_c   1.000
_cell.angle_alpha   90.00
_cell.angle_beta   90.00
_cell.angle_gamma   90.00
#
_symmetry.space_group_name_H-M   'P 1'
#
loop_
_entity.id
_entity.type
_entity.pdbx_description
1 polymer ?
#
loop_
_entity_poly.entity_id
_entity_poly.type
_entity_poly.pdbx_seq_one_letter_code
_entity_poly.pdbx_strand_id
1 'polypeptide(L)'
;MILDPNFILRVGLALLSAAVLSFAVTPLVKRLAQKVGAMDVPTDSRRMHHHPIPRMGGLAIFLAFLASVLIFAYPEIDREIRGILLGAVIIVILGVLDDIITLHAGLKFVVQILAAVLVVLHGCRIEHFVGLHLADWLSYPVSVVWIVAITNAVNFIDGLDGLAAGVSAISAGAMLVVALLVGDFMSAVILAAIVGACVGFIPYNFNPAKIFMGDTGSTFLGFMLSTISIYGLFKMYAIISFAVPFLVLGLPIFDICFAVVRRVSHGQSPMHADRGHVHHRLIDMGFSQKQAVAISYMLSAILGMAAVVLTNDGETQALIFLAAVVVVGAIGFWVIFGHKPKEEKKQDAVPVPQKEEQTEETDEKN
;
A
#
# COMPACT_ATOMS: atom_id res chain seq x y z
N MET A 1 -2.44 16.29 28.40
CA MET A 1 -3.86 15.91 28.18
C MET A 1 -4.06 14.51 28.72
N ILE A 2 -4.90 14.31 29.76
CA ILE A 2 -5.19 12.96 30.28
C ILE A 2 -6.21 12.37 29.32
N LEU A 3 -5.80 11.39 28.52
CA LEU A 3 -6.70 10.68 27.61
C LEU A 3 -7.74 9.90 28.46
N ASP A 4 -9.02 10.01 28.09
CA ASP A 4 -10.08 9.25 28.74
C ASP A 4 -9.75 7.73 28.69
N PRO A 5 -9.71 7.04 29.85
CA PRO A 5 -9.44 5.60 29.86
C PRO A 5 -10.37 4.78 28.98
N ASN A 6 -11.63 5.18 28.82
CA ASN A 6 -12.59 4.53 27.92
C ASN A 6 -12.20 4.72 26.45
N PHE A 7 -11.62 5.87 26.09
CA PHE A 7 -11.09 6.12 24.75
C PHE A 7 -9.95 5.16 24.41
N ILE A 8 -8.94 5.08 25.29
CA ILE A 8 -7.79 4.18 25.08
C ILE A 8 -8.25 2.73 25.03
N LEU A 9 -9.18 2.33 25.91
CA LEU A 9 -9.73 0.98 25.92
C LEU A 9 -10.42 0.64 24.59
N ARG A 10 -11.27 1.52 24.05
CA ARG A 10 -11.95 1.31 22.75
C ARG A 10 -10.96 1.18 21.60
N VAL A 11 -9.93 2.03 21.54
CA VAL A 11 -8.87 1.96 20.51
C VAL A 11 -8.10 0.63 20.63
N GLY A 12 -7.73 0.23 21.85
CA GLY A 12 -7.06 -1.06 22.10
C GLY A 12 -7.91 -2.27 21.70
N LEU A 13 -9.21 -2.24 22.02
CA LEU A 13 -10.16 -3.28 21.64
C LEU A 13 -10.38 -3.33 20.11
N ALA A 14 -10.43 -2.18 19.44
CA ALA A 14 -10.52 -2.11 17.99
C ALA A 14 -9.30 -2.76 17.31
N LEU A 15 -8.09 -2.47 17.79
CA LEU A 15 -6.87 -3.09 17.32
C LEU A 15 -6.87 -4.61 17.52
N LEU A 16 -7.16 -5.04 18.76
CA LEU A 16 -7.13 -6.46 19.13
C LEU A 16 -8.18 -7.27 18.38
N SER A 17 -9.41 -6.78 18.29
CA SER A 17 -10.50 -7.45 17.58
C SER A 17 -10.19 -7.57 16.10
N ALA A 18 -9.68 -6.51 15.45
CA ALA A 18 -9.28 -6.56 14.06
C ALA A 18 -8.13 -7.57 13.82
N ALA A 19 -7.14 -7.64 14.74
CA ALA A 19 -6.05 -8.60 14.63
C ALA A 19 -6.54 -10.04 14.74
N VAL A 20 -7.36 -10.34 15.74
CA VAL A 20 -7.92 -11.69 15.95
C VAL A 20 -8.82 -12.09 14.78
N LEU A 21 -9.71 -11.20 14.34
CA LEU A 21 -10.61 -11.48 13.21
C LEU A 21 -9.83 -11.69 11.91
N SER A 22 -8.85 -10.84 11.59
CA SER A 22 -8.02 -10.98 10.40
C SER A 22 -7.26 -12.31 10.40
N PHE A 23 -6.65 -12.65 11.53
CA PHE A 23 -5.97 -13.94 11.71
C PHE A 23 -6.92 -15.13 11.51
N ALA A 24 -8.11 -15.09 12.11
CA ALA A 24 -9.08 -16.18 12.03
C ALA A 24 -9.74 -16.31 10.64
N VAL A 25 -9.99 -15.18 9.96
CA VAL A 25 -10.67 -15.16 8.65
C VAL A 25 -9.71 -15.46 7.49
N THR A 26 -8.43 -15.15 7.61
CA THR A 26 -7.44 -15.37 6.52
C THR A 26 -7.43 -16.82 5.99
N PRO A 27 -7.44 -17.89 6.81
CA PRO A 27 -7.53 -19.26 6.29
C PRO A 27 -8.81 -19.55 5.50
N LEU A 28 -9.93 -18.91 5.85
CA LEU A 28 -11.19 -19.04 5.12
C LEU A 28 -11.13 -18.35 3.77
N VAL A 29 -10.59 -17.13 3.73
CA VAL A 29 -10.36 -16.38 2.49
C VAL A 29 -9.38 -17.14 1.58
N LYS A 30 -8.33 -17.73 2.13
CA LYS A 30 -7.41 -18.58 1.36
C LYS A 30 -8.15 -19.72 0.64
N ARG A 31 -9.05 -20.43 1.34
CA ARG A 31 -9.86 -21.50 0.73
C ARG A 31 -10.82 -20.95 -0.32
N LEU A 32 -11.42 -19.78 -0.06
CA LEU A 32 -12.28 -19.10 -1.03
C LEU A 32 -11.51 -18.74 -2.29
N ALA A 33 -10.33 -18.10 -2.16
CA ALA A 33 -9.47 -17.73 -3.29
C ALA A 33 -9.12 -18.94 -4.17
N GLN A 34 -8.81 -20.08 -3.56
CA GLN A 34 -8.57 -21.35 -4.28
C GLN A 34 -9.82 -21.85 -5.03
N LYS A 35 -11.01 -21.72 -4.44
CA LYS A 35 -12.27 -22.14 -5.08
C LYS A 35 -12.68 -21.27 -6.26
N VAL A 36 -12.46 -19.95 -6.17
CA VAL A 36 -12.82 -19.00 -7.24
C VAL A 36 -11.70 -18.82 -8.28
N GLY A 37 -10.56 -19.51 -8.10
CA GLY A 37 -9.44 -19.44 -9.04
C GLY A 37 -8.59 -18.18 -8.93
N ALA A 38 -8.70 -17.40 -7.84
CA ALA A 38 -7.87 -16.24 -7.58
C ALA A 38 -6.45 -16.66 -7.15
N MET A 39 -5.66 -17.12 -8.12
CA MET A 39 -4.33 -17.71 -7.93
C MET A 39 -3.28 -16.92 -8.70
N ASP A 40 -2.15 -16.67 -8.06
CA ASP A 40 -0.95 -16.19 -8.75
C ASP A 40 -0.09 -17.37 -9.20
N VAL A 41 -0.09 -17.61 -10.53
CA VAL A 41 0.68 -18.69 -11.14
C VAL A 41 1.97 -18.11 -11.70
N PRO A 42 3.16 -18.64 -11.35
CA PRO A 42 4.43 -18.16 -11.86
C PRO A 42 4.56 -18.47 -13.36
N THR A 43 4.25 -17.50 -14.21
CA THR A 43 4.32 -17.65 -15.68
C THR A 43 5.54 -16.98 -16.29
N ASP A 44 6.26 -16.14 -15.52
CA ASP A 44 7.44 -15.43 -16.00
C ASP A 44 8.56 -15.39 -14.94
N SER A 45 9.79 -15.07 -15.40
CA SER A 45 11.00 -14.97 -14.56
C SER A 45 11.00 -13.79 -13.58
N ARG A 46 9.98 -12.92 -13.62
CA ARG A 46 9.84 -11.77 -12.72
C ARG A 46 9.27 -12.17 -11.36
N ARG A 47 8.60 -13.33 -11.29
CA ARG A 47 7.97 -13.83 -10.07
C ARG A 47 8.96 -14.60 -9.23
N MET A 48 8.96 -14.34 -7.93
CA MET A 48 9.94 -14.89 -6.98
C MET A 48 9.48 -16.21 -6.32
N HIS A 49 8.27 -16.68 -6.62
CA HIS A 49 7.72 -17.94 -6.10
C HIS A 49 7.66 -19.01 -7.20
N HIS A 50 7.78 -20.28 -6.80
CA HIS A 50 7.83 -21.42 -7.69
C HIS A 50 6.54 -22.25 -7.72
N HIS A 51 5.57 -21.93 -6.86
CA HIS A 51 4.29 -22.63 -6.75
C HIS A 51 3.14 -21.60 -6.84
N PRO A 52 1.95 -22.00 -7.36
CA PRO A 52 0.78 -21.14 -7.36
C PRO A 52 0.40 -20.74 -5.93
N ILE A 53 0.27 -19.44 -5.66
CA ILE A 53 -0.10 -18.88 -4.36
C ILE A 53 -1.47 -18.21 -4.49
N PRO A 54 -2.43 -18.50 -3.58
CA PRO A 54 -3.70 -17.77 -3.55
C PRO A 54 -3.47 -16.28 -3.32
N ARG A 55 -4.18 -15.43 -4.03
CA ARG A 55 -4.25 -13.98 -3.84
C ARG A 55 -5.67 -13.59 -3.41
N MET A 56 -5.95 -12.39 -2.98
CA MET A 56 -7.22 -11.94 -2.39
C MET A 56 -7.19 -11.88 -0.84
N GLY A 57 -6.01 -11.98 -0.23
CA GLY A 57 -5.84 -11.90 1.24
C GLY A 57 -6.34 -10.59 1.83
N GLY A 58 -6.34 -9.52 1.04
CA GLY A 58 -6.92 -8.24 1.41
C GLY A 58 -8.39 -8.28 1.81
N LEU A 59 -9.15 -9.27 1.34
CA LEU A 59 -10.53 -9.45 1.78
C LEU A 59 -10.61 -9.79 3.27
N ALA A 60 -9.67 -10.56 3.81
CA ALA A 60 -9.60 -10.85 5.25
C ALA A 60 -9.26 -9.59 6.07
N ILE A 61 -8.32 -8.78 5.55
CA ILE A 61 -7.96 -7.48 6.17
C ILE A 61 -9.19 -6.57 6.20
N PHE A 62 -9.89 -6.42 5.07
CA PHE A 62 -11.08 -5.56 4.95
C PHE A 62 -12.22 -6.00 5.89
N LEU A 63 -12.56 -7.30 5.89
CA LEU A 63 -13.64 -7.80 6.74
C LEU A 63 -13.37 -7.61 8.22
N ALA A 64 -12.13 -7.87 8.66
CA ALA A 64 -11.71 -7.65 10.03
C ALA A 64 -11.72 -6.16 10.41
N PHE A 65 -11.22 -5.30 9.54
CA PHE A 65 -11.27 -3.85 9.67
C PHE A 65 -12.71 -3.35 9.79
N LEU A 66 -13.57 -3.71 8.82
CA LEU A 66 -14.95 -3.23 8.78
C LEU A 66 -15.73 -3.67 10.02
N ALA A 67 -15.62 -4.93 10.44
CA ALA A 67 -16.28 -5.43 11.64
C ALA A 67 -15.82 -4.66 12.90
N SER A 68 -14.50 -4.43 13.04
CA SER A 68 -13.95 -3.67 14.15
C SER A 68 -14.45 -2.23 14.18
N VAL A 69 -14.42 -1.53 13.04
CA VAL A 69 -14.90 -0.14 12.94
C VAL A 69 -16.39 -0.05 13.26
N LEU A 70 -17.22 -0.95 12.73
CA LEU A 70 -18.67 -0.95 13.01
C LEU A 70 -18.99 -1.21 14.48
N ILE A 71 -18.17 -1.99 15.19
CA ILE A 71 -18.37 -2.28 16.61
C ILE A 71 -17.91 -1.11 17.49
N PHE A 72 -16.75 -0.52 17.21
CA PHE A 72 -16.11 0.42 18.13
C PHE A 72 -16.23 1.90 17.74
N ALA A 73 -16.59 2.22 16.48
CA ALA A 73 -16.81 3.59 16.03
C ALA A 73 -18.32 3.98 15.98
N TYR A 74 -19.24 3.02 15.92
CA TYR A 74 -20.68 3.31 15.97
C TYR A 74 -21.12 3.71 17.41
N PRO A 75 -21.98 4.73 17.59
CA PRO A 75 -22.77 5.48 16.58
C PRO A 75 -22.09 6.77 16.08
N GLU A 76 -20.83 7.03 16.37
CA GLU A 76 -20.14 8.31 16.10
C GLU A 76 -19.71 8.47 14.62
N ILE A 77 -20.11 7.53 13.74
CA ILE A 77 -19.79 7.56 12.30
C ILE A 77 -20.49 8.77 11.64
N ASP A 78 -19.70 9.77 11.29
CA ASP A 78 -20.14 10.98 10.61
C ASP A 78 -20.34 10.80 9.10
N ARG A 79 -20.69 11.91 8.39
CA ARG A 79 -20.90 11.90 6.95
C ARG A 79 -19.62 11.56 6.18
N GLU A 80 -18.48 12.10 6.61
CA GLU A 80 -17.20 11.93 5.95
C GLU A 80 -16.75 10.45 6.05
N ILE A 81 -16.82 9.87 7.24
CA ILE A 81 -16.48 8.45 7.45
C ILE A 81 -17.42 7.52 6.68
N ARG A 82 -18.71 7.85 6.58
CA ARG A 82 -19.62 7.07 5.71
C ARG A 82 -19.16 7.08 4.26
N GLY A 83 -18.72 8.24 3.74
CA GLY A 83 -18.16 8.35 2.41
C GLY A 83 -16.90 7.51 2.24
N ILE A 84 -15.98 7.52 3.22
CA ILE A 84 -14.75 6.72 3.23
C ILE A 84 -15.09 5.22 3.23
N LEU A 85 -16.00 4.76 4.10
CA LEU A 85 -16.37 3.34 4.16
C LEU A 85 -17.06 2.85 2.87
N LEU A 86 -17.95 3.67 2.27
CA LEU A 86 -18.57 3.36 0.99
C LEU A 86 -17.53 3.28 -0.15
N GLY A 87 -16.59 4.24 -0.19
CA GLY A 87 -15.47 4.21 -1.13
C GLY A 87 -14.60 2.96 -0.95
N ALA A 88 -14.32 2.59 0.30
CA ALA A 88 -13.54 1.39 0.62
C ALA A 88 -14.24 0.11 0.12
N VAL A 89 -15.57 0.00 0.26
CA VAL A 89 -16.34 -1.13 -0.30
C VAL A 89 -16.19 -1.19 -1.82
N ILE A 90 -16.28 -0.06 -2.53
CA ILE A 90 -16.10 -0.01 -3.99
C ILE A 90 -14.71 -0.49 -4.38
N ILE A 91 -13.67 0.00 -3.69
CA ILE A 91 -12.26 -0.39 -3.93
C ILE A 91 -12.05 -1.89 -3.68
N VAL A 92 -12.62 -2.43 -2.61
CA VAL A 92 -12.50 -3.87 -2.30
C VAL A 92 -13.21 -4.73 -3.33
N ILE A 93 -14.41 -4.35 -3.77
CA ILE A 93 -15.12 -5.06 -4.85
C ILE A 93 -14.28 -5.04 -6.13
N LEU A 94 -13.73 -3.88 -6.50
CA LEU A 94 -12.83 -3.75 -7.65
C LEU A 94 -11.61 -4.68 -7.51
N GLY A 95 -10.96 -4.68 -6.36
CA GLY A 95 -9.79 -5.51 -6.09
C GLY A 95 -10.09 -7.01 -6.14
N VAL A 96 -11.22 -7.44 -5.55
CA VAL A 96 -11.68 -8.84 -5.62
C VAL A 96 -11.92 -9.27 -7.06
N LEU A 97 -12.57 -8.45 -7.87
CA LEU A 97 -12.78 -8.73 -9.29
C LEU A 97 -11.45 -8.80 -10.05
N ASP A 98 -10.52 -7.88 -9.76
CA ASP A 98 -9.19 -7.91 -10.39
C ASP A 98 -8.38 -9.15 -10.01
N ASP A 99 -8.44 -9.56 -8.76
CA ASP A 99 -7.75 -10.77 -8.27
C ASP A 99 -8.32 -12.05 -8.93
N ILE A 100 -9.56 -12.06 -9.37
CA ILE A 100 -10.20 -13.22 -10.04
C ILE A 100 -9.97 -13.19 -11.56
N ILE A 101 -10.24 -12.06 -12.23
CA ILE A 101 -10.32 -12.01 -13.70
C ILE A 101 -9.30 -11.08 -14.37
N THR A 102 -8.43 -10.42 -13.60
CA THR A 102 -7.41 -9.47 -14.07
C THR A 102 -7.99 -8.38 -14.99
N LEU A 103 -8.35 -7.26 -14.40
CA LEU A 103 -9.02 -6.15 -15.08
C LEU A 103 -8.01 -5.26 -15.84
N HIS A 104 -8.50 -4.59 -16.87
CA HIS A 104 -7.70 -3.59 -17.57
C HIS A 104 -7.38 -2.39 -16.68
N ALA A 105 -6.11 -1.92 -16.71
CA ALA A 105 -5.62 -0.84 -15.84
C ALA A 105 -6.46 0.44 -15.92
N GLY A 106 -6.95 0.80 -17.12
CA GLY A 106 -7.82 1.95 -17.30
C GLY A 106 -9.15 1.86 -16.54
N LEU A 107 -9.77 0.68 -16.51
CA LEU A 107 -10.99 0.46 -15.74
C LEU A 107 -10.73 0.61 -14.22
N LYS A 108 -9.63 0.02 -13.73
CA LYS A 108 -9.22 0.17 -12.33
C LYS A 108 -9.05 1.64 -11.95
N PHE A 109 -8.37 2.39 -12.79
CA PHE A 109 -8.12 3.81 -12.57
C PHE A 109 -9.43 4.64 -12.54
N VAL A 110 -10.36 4.39 -13.46
CA VAL A 110 -11.66 5.07 -13.48
C VAL A 110 -12.47 4.78 -12.21
N VAL A 111 -12.53 3.52 -11.77
CA VAL A 111 -13.27 3.15 -10.55
C VAL A 111 -12.62 3.75 -9.30
N GLN A 112 -11.28 3.81 -9.24
CA GLN A 112 -10.56 4.50 -8.16
C GLN A 112 -10.91 6.00 -8.11
N ILE A 113 -10.96 6.67 -9.26
CA ILE A 113 -11.39 8.08 -9.34
C ILE A 113 -12.84 8.23 -8.83
N LEU A 114 -13.76 7.38 -9.25
CA LEU A 114 -15.16 7.44 -8.81
C LEU A 114 -15.29 7.23 -7.29
N ALA A 115 -14.54 6.29 -6.72
CA ALA A 115 -14.48 6.08 -5.28
C ALA A 115 -13.91 7.31 -4.54
N ALA A 116 -12.84 7.92 -5.08
CA ALA A 116 -12.26 9.13 -4.51
C ALA A 116 -13.21 10.33 -4.59
N VAL A 117 -13.88 10.53 -5.74
CA VAL A 117 -14.91 11.59 -5.90
C VAL A 117 -16.04 11.39 -4.89
N LEU A 118 -16.50 10.16 -4.68
CA LEU A 118 -17.54 9.88 -3.69
C LEU A 118 -17.11 10.32 -2.29
N VAL A 119 -15.88 10.04 -1.87
CA VAL A 119 -15.31 10.47 -0.57
C VAL A 119 -15.29 11.99 -0.46
N VAL A 120 -14.79 12.67 -1.50
CA VAL A 120 -14.67 14.13 -1.53
C VAL A 120 -16.04 14.82 -1.50
N LEU A 121 -17.05 14.26 -2.19
CA LEU A 121 -18.44 14.75 -2.15
C LEU A 121 -19.11 14.54 -0.77
N HIS A 122 -18.61 13.60 0.04
CA HIS A 122 -19.08 13.44 1.42
C HIS A 122 -18.43 14.42 2.39
N GLY A 123 -17.45 15.23 1.94
CA GLY A 123 -16.82 16.30 2.71
C GLY A 123 -15.37 16.02 3.09
N CYS A 124 -14.86 14.79 2.89
CA CYS A 124 -13.47 14.46 3.19
C CYS A 124 -12.55 14.98 2.07
N ARG A 125 -12.04 16.21 2.23
CA ARG A 125 -11.21 16.91 1.24
C ARG A 125 -10.09 17.72 1.88
N ILE A 126 -9.05 17.99 1.14
CA ILE A 126 -7.93 18.84 1.55
C ILE A 126 -8.37 20.30 1.43
N GLU A 127 -8.68 20.94 2.55
CA GLU A 127 -9.10 22.35 2.59
C GLU A 127 -7.93 23.30 2.81
N HIS A 128 -6.83 22.82 3.41
CA HIS A 128 -5.64 23.60 3.69
C HIS A 128 -4.40 22.91 3.14
N PHE A 129 -3.53 23.68 2.50
CA PHE A 129 -2.28 23.19 1.95
C PHE A 129 -1.18 24.19 2.31
N VAL A 130 -0.18 23.76 3.09
CA VAL A 130 0.94 24.60 3.57
C VAL A 130 0.42 25.88 4.25
N GLY A 131 -0.63 25.78 5.07
CA GLY A 131 -1.21 26.94 5.79
C GLY A 131 -2.12 27.84 4.94
N LEU A 132 -2.27 27.56 3.64
CA LEU A 132 -3.15 28.31 2.74
C LEU A 132 -4.49 27.59 2.57
N HIS A 133 -5.59 28.33 2.66
CA HIS A 133 -6.91 27.79 2.34
C HIS A 133 -7.05 27.58 0.83
N LEU A 134 -7.36 26.37 0.43
CA LEU A 134 -7.61 26.03 -0.98
C LEU A 134 -9.04 26.41 -1.36
N ALA A 135 -9.19 27.15 -2.46
CA ALA A 135 -10.50 27.35 -3.05
C ALA A 135 -11.12 26.00 -3.49
N ASP A 136 -12.46 25.91 -3.42
CA ASP A 136 -13.18 24.64 -3.69
C ASP A 136 -12.79 24.01 -5.03
N TRP A 137 -12.67 24.81 -6.09
CA TRP A 137 -12.31 24.32 -7.42
C TRP A 137 -10.93 23.63 -7.49
N LEU A 138 -10.03 23.93 -6.53
CA LEU A 138 -8.70 23.30 -6.40
C LEU A 138 -8.71 22.20 -5.34
N SER A 139 -9.42 22.38 -4.23
CA SER A 139 -9.54 21.41 -3.14
C SER A 139 -10.07 20.05 -3.64
N TYR A 140 -11.13 20.05 -4.47
CA TYR A 140 -11.71 18.81 -5.01
C TYR A 140 -10.73 18.00 -5.85
N PRO A 141 -10.13 18.54 -6.93
CA PRO A 141 -9.22 17.75 -7.78
C PRO A 141 -7.94 17.34 -7.04
N VAL A 142 -7.38 18.19 -6.18
CA VAL A 142 -6.18 17.86 -5.39
C VAL A 142 -6.46 16.68 -4.47
N SER A 143 -7.62 16.64 -3.80
CA SER A 143 -8.00 15.54 -2.93
C SER A 143 -8.20 14.23 -3.71
N VAL A 144 -8.85 14.28 -4.87
CA VAL A 144 -9.03 13.09 -5.73
C VAL A 144 -7.66 12.58 -6.20
N VAL A 145 -6.78 13.46 -6.66
CA VAL A 145 -5.41 13.10 -7.09
C VAL A 145 -4.62 12.47 -5.94
N TRP A 146 -4.69 13.04 -4.74
CA TRP A 146 -4.04 12.49 -3.55
C TRP A 146 -4.52 11.07 -3.27
N ILE A 147 -5.84 10.85 -3.18
CA ILE A 147 -6.41 9.53 -2.87
C ILE A 147 -5.98 8.50 -3.91
N VAL A 148 -6.11 8.82 -5.20
CA VAL A 148 -5.77 7.89 -6.28
C VAL A 148 -4.26 7.64 -6.34
N ALA A 149 -3.43 8.66 -6.15
CA ALA A 149 -1.98 8.55 -6.16
C ALA A 149 -1.47 7.62 -5.04
N ILE A 150 -1.93 7.83 -3.80
CA ILE A 150 -1.51 7.00 -2.66
C ILE A 150 -2.08 5.57 -2.78
N THR A 151 -3.32 5.40 -3.25
CA THR A 151 -3.90 4.09 -3.54
C THR A 151 -2.99 3.27 -4.46
N ASN A 152 -2.53 3.87 -5.55
CA ASN A 152 -1.63 3.21 -6.49
C ASN A 152 -0.20 3.08 -5.95
N ALA A 153 0.29 4.05 -5.15
CA ALA A 153 1.61 3.98 -4.54
C ALA A 153 1.73 2.76 -3.60
N VAL A 154 0.73 2.50 -2.77
CA VAL A 154 0.70 1.32 -1.90
C VAL A 154 0.51 0.04 -2.71
N ASN A 155 -0.25 0.06 -3.79
CA ASN A 155 -0.37 -1.10 -4.69
C ASN A 155 0.98 -1.43 -5.37
N PHE A 156 1.76 -0.45 -5.78
CA PHE A 156 3.06 -0.68 -6.43
C PHE A 156 4.13 -1.24 -5.49
N ILE A 157 4.08 -0.96 -4.19
CA ILE A 157 5.02 -1.57 -3.23
C ILE A 157 4.64 -3.01 -2.86
N ASP A 158 3.48 -3.55 -3.28
CA ASP A 158 3.06 -4.93 -3.02
C ASP A 158 3.78 -5.93 -3.95
N GLY A 159 5.10 -5.85 -4.00
CA GLY A 159 5.94 -6.70 -4.84
C GLY A 159 6.72 -7.77 -4.09
N LEU A 160 6.76 -7.75 -2.74
CA LEU A 160 7.45 -8.73 -1.90
C LEU A 160 6.53 -9.20 -0.75
N ASP A 161 6.73 -10.46 -0.35
CA ASP A 161 5.99 -11.07 0.76
C ASP A 161 6.06 -10.22 2.03
N GLY A 162 4.91 -9.79 2.53
CA GLY A 162 4.76 -9.00 3.74
C GLY A 162 5.04 -7.50 3.58
N LEU A 163 5.60 -7.05 2.45
CA LEU A 163 6.08 -5.67 2.32
C LEU A 163 4.96 -4.65 2.48
N ALA A 164 3.92 -4.71 1.63
CA ALA A 164 2.86 -3.71 1.65
C ALA A 164 2.01 -3.78 2.93
N ALA A 165 1.72 -4.98 3.43
CA ALA A 165 0.98 -5.15 4.69
C ALA A 165 1.74 -4.54 5.88
N GLY A 166 3.05 -4.76 5.97
CA GLY A 166 3.85 -4.25 7.08
C GLY A 166 4.13 -2.75 6.97
N VAL A 167 4.46 -2.23 5.79
CA VAL A 167 4.61 -0.78 5.56
C VAL A 167 3.30 -0.06 5.90
N SER A 168 2.15 -0.58 5.45
CA SER A 168 0.84 0.00 5.78
C SER A 168 0.52 -0.05 7.27
N ALA A 169 0.90 -1.15 7.96
CA ALA A 169 0.75 -1.25 9.42
C ALA A 169 1.62 -0.22 10.16
N ILE A 170 2.86 0.00 9.73
CA ILE A 170 3.78 1.00 10.31
C ILE A 170 3.24 2.40 10.06
N SER A 171 2.82 2.70 8.83
CA SER A 171 2.21 4.00 8.47
C SER A 171 0.93 4.26 9.27
N ALA A 172 0.00 3.30 9.32
CA ALA A 172 -1.20 3.41 10.14
C ALA A 172 -0.87 3.57 11.64
N GLY A 173 0.16 2.87 12.13
CA GLY A 173 0.62 2.98 13.52
C GLY A 173 1.16 4.36 13.86
N ALA A 174 1.96 4.96 12.98
CA ALA A 174 2.45 6.33 13.15
C ALA A 174 1.29 7.34 13.13
N MET A 175 0.35 7.21 12.18
CA MET A 175 -0.87 8.04 12.14
C MET A 175 -1.74 7.84 13.38
N LEU A 176 -1.85 6.61 13.90
CA LEU A 176 -2.56 6.30 15.14
C LEU A 176 -1.97 7.06 16.34
N VAL A 177 -0.63 7.05 16.46
CA VAL A 177 0.05 7.81 17.54
C VAL A 177 -0.26 9.29 17.40
N VAL A 178 -0.19 9.86 16.19
CA VAL A 178 -0.58 11.26 15.95
C VAL A 178 -2.04 11.51 16.34
N ALA A 179 -2.97 10.66 15.93
CA ALA A 179 -4.40 10.78 16.26
C ALA A 179 -4.64 10.73 17.78
N LEU A 180 -3.90 9.88 18.51
CA LEU A 180 -3.94 9.82 19.98
C LEU A 180 -3.40 11.11 20.61
N LEU A 181 -2.31 11.68 20.08
CA LEU A 181 -1.72 12.92 20.60
C LEU A 181 -2.65 14.12 20.41
N VAL A 182 -3.41 14.17 19.31
CA VAL A 182 -4.36 15.26 19.04
C VAL A 182 -5.78 14.99 19.58
N GLY A 183 -6.05 13.80 20.09
CA GLY A 183 -7.34 13.42 20.65
C GLY A 183 -8.43 13.15 19.61
N ASP A 184 -8.07 12.79 18.39
CA ASP A 184 -9.02 12.41 17.32
C ASP A 184 -9.44 10.95 17.49
N PHE A 185 -10.57 10.75 18.18
CA PHE A 185 -11.13 9.43 18.47
C PHE A 185 -11.42 8.62 17.20
N MET A 186 -12.04 9.24 16.20
CA MET A 186 -12.50 8.52 15.01
C MET A 186 -11.32 8.01 14.19
N SER A 187 -10.34 8.88 13.91
CA SER A 187 -9.10 8.47 13.23
C SER A 187 -8.36 7.39 14.03
N ALA A 188 -8.29 7.51 15.37
CA ALA A 188 -7.59 6.55 16.21
C ALA A 188 -8.22 5.15 16.15
N VAL A 189 -9.55 5.02 16.20
CA VAL A 189 -10.25 3.72 16.11
C VAL A 189 -10.05 3.09 14.71
N ILE A 190 -10.19 3.89 13.65
CA ILE A 190 -10.03 3.41 12.27
C ILE A 190 -8.58 2.94 12.03
N LEU A 191 -7.60 3.73 12.45
CA LEU A 191 -6.18 3.40 12.30
C LEU A 191 -5.78 2.18 13.14
N ALA A 192 -6.30 2.06 14.36
CA ALA A 192 -6.10 0.89 15.20
C ALA A 192 -6.66 -0.38 14.54
N ALA A 193 -7.85 -0.29 13.91
CA ALA A 193 -8.44 -1.39 13.17
C ALA A 193 -7.59 -1.78 11.94
N ILE A 194 -7.00 -0.81 11.23
CA ILE A 194 -6.08 -1.08 10.11
C ILE A 194 -4.82 -1.79 10.60
N VAL A 195 -4.18 -1.24 11.65
CA VAL A 195 -2.98 -1.86 12.26
C VAL A 195 -3.28 -3.30 12.68
N GLY A 196 -4.36 -3.50 13.44
CA GLY A 196 -4.78 -4.82 13.90
C GLY A 196 -5.01 -5.79 12.75
N ALA A 197 -5.78 -5.38 11.73
CA ALA A 197 -6.07 -6.22 10.57
C ALA A 197 -4.80 -6.62 9.80
N CYS A 198 -3.86 -5.70 9.61
CA CYS A 198 -2.56 -5.99 8.99
C CYS A 198 -1.73 -6.96 9.84
N VAL A 199 -1.62 -6.70 11.15
CA VAL A 199 -0.87 -7.57 12.10
C VAL A 199 -1.43 -8.99 12.12
N GLY A 200 -2.76 -9.15 12.10
CA GLY A 200 -3.39 -10.47 12.04
C GLY A 200 -3.17 -11.20 10.71
N PHE A 201 -2.99 -10.47 9.61
CA PHE A 201 -2.73 -11.02 8.27
C PHE A 201 -1.25 -11.40 8.04
N ILE A 202 -0.31 -10.62 8.56
CA ILE A 202 1.14 -10.77 8.34
C ILE A 202 1.64 -12.22 8.55
N PRO A 203 1.22 -13.00 9.56
CA PRO A 203 1.69 -14.38 9.75
C PRO A 203 1.42 -15.33 8.57
N TYR A 204 0.47 -14.99 7.70
CA TYR A 204 0.15 -15.73 6.49
C TYR A 204 0.82 -15.17 5.23
N ASN A 205 1.20 -13.89 5.27
CA ASN A 205 1.77 -13.17 4.13
C ASN A 205 3.29 -12.99 4.24
N PHE A 206 3.89 -13.19 5.43
CA PHE A 206 5.34 -13.08 5.60
C PHE A 206 6.10 -14.22 4.90
N ASN A 207 7.29 -13.93 4.38
CA ASN A 207 8.10 -14.84 3.55
C ASN A 207 8.51 -16.15 4.27
N PRO A 208 8.19 -17.34 3.72
CA PRO A 208 7.44 -17.58 2.48
C PRO A 208 5.92 -17.41 2.63
N ALA A 209 5.30 -16.61 1.77
CA ALA A 209 3.88 -16.30 1.86
C ALA A 209 2.99 -17.52 1.59
N LYS A 210 1.94 -17.69 2.37
CA LYS A 210 0.90 -18.72 2.20
C LYS A 210 -0.32 -18.20 1.44
N ILE A 211 -0.47 -16.88 1.37
CA ILE A 211 -1.48 -16.14 0.63
C ILE A 211 -0.94 -14.73 0.36
N PHE A 212 -1.13 -14.22 -0.84
CA PHE A 212 -0.84 -12.83 -1.17
C PHE A 212 -2.00 -11.92 -0.81
N MET A 213 -1.67 -10.66 -0.52
CA MET A 213 -2.67 -9.64 -0.22
C MET A 213 -3.55 -9.37 -1.43
N GLY A 214 -2.96 -9.33 -2.63
CA GLY A 214 -3.61 -9.04 -3.89
C GLY A 214 -4.00 -7.56 -4.05
N ASP A 215 -4.55 -7.23 -5.22
CA ASP A 215 -5.06 -5.88 -5.50
C ASP A 215 -6.20 -5.52 -4.53
N THR A 216 -6.96 -6.51 -4.06
CA THR A 216 -7.97 -6.33 -3.01
C THR A 216 -7.42 -5.64 -1.77
N GLY A 217 -6.24 -6.03 -1.28
CA GLY A 217 -5.70 -5.51 -0.04
C GLY A 217 -4.82 -4.28 -0.23
N SER A 218 -3.96 -4.29 -1.22
CA SER A 218 -3.02 -3.19 -1.46
C SER A 218 -3.75 -1.89 -1.84
N THR A 219 -4.76 -1.95 -2.73
CA THR A 219 -5.57 -0.78 -3.07
C THR A 219 -6.46 -0.34 -1.91
N PHE A 220 -7.03 -1.28 -1.14
CA PHE A 220 -7.79 -0.97 0.07
C PHE A 220 -6.94 -0.21 1.10
N LEU A 221 -5.76 -0.71 1.42
CA LEU A 221 -4.87 -0.07 2.41
C LEU A 221 -4.42 1.32 1.94
N GLY A 222 -4.04 1.46 0.66
CA GLY A 222 -3.67 2.75 0.09
C GLY A 222 -4.82 3.75 0.12
N PHE A 223 -6.03 3.31 -0.23
CA PHE A 223 -7.23 4.12 -0.17
C PHE A 223 -7.56 4.57 1.27
N MET A 224 -7.50 3.67 2.24
CA MET A 224 -7.77 4.00 3.65
C MET A 224 -6.72 4.95 4.21
N LEU A 225 -5.43 4.69 4.00
CA LEU A 225 -4.36 5.55 4.47
C LEU A 225 -4.45 6.96 3.87
N SER A 226 -4.75 7.07 2.59
CA SER A 226 -4.92 8.37 1.92
C SER A 226 -6.13 9.14 2.43
N THR A 227 -7.28 8.48 2.59
CA THR A 227 -8.52 9.14 3.02
C THR A 227 -8.47 9.54 4.50
N ILE A 228 -7.90 8.68 5.38
CA ILE A 228 -7.74 9.02 6.80
C ILE A 228 -6.67 10.09 7.00
N SER A 229 -5.65 10.17 6.15
CA SER A 229 -4.71 11.31 6.18
C SER A 229 -5.41 12.64 5.91
N ILE A 230 -6.39 12.66 5.00
CA ILE A 230 -7.20 13.86 4.74
C ILE A 230 -8.13 14.16 5.92
N TYR A 231 -8.84 13.15 6.40
CA TYR A 231 -9.83 13.29 7.46
C TYR A 231 -9.22 13.79 8.79
N GLY A 232 -8.09 13.20 9.21
CA GLY A 232 -7.47 13.49 10.51
C GLY A 232 -6.32 14.49 10.43
N LEU A 233 -5.35 14.30 9.51
CA LEU A 233 -4.07 15.02 9.56
C LEU A 233 -4.11 16.35 8.82
N PHE A 234 -4.72 16.44 7.62
CA PHE A 234 -4.79 17.69 6.87
C PHE A 234 -5.75 18.73 7.47
N LYS A 235 -6.60 18.36 8.42
CA LYS A 235 -7.48 19.31 9.15
C LYS A 235 -6.75 20.15 10.21
N MET A 236 -5.52 19.79 10.57
CA MET A 236 -4.72 20.58 11.49
C MET A 236 -4.20 21.82 10.76
N TYR A 237 -4.57 23.02 11.20
CA TYR A 237 -4.32 24.33 10.55
C TYR A 237 -2.84 24.76 10.47
N ALA A 238 -1.88 23.92 10.79
CA ALA A 238 -0.46 24.26 10.81
C ALA A 238 0.26 23.82 9.52
N ILE A 239 1.36 24.49 9.17
CA ILE A 239 2.30 24.05 8.11
C ILE A 239 2.75 22.60 8.35
N ILE A 240 2.84 22.22 9.60
CA ILE A 240 3.19 20.88 10.09
C ILE A 240 2.22 19.80 9.57
N SER A 241 0.91 20.09 9.50
CA SER A 241 -0.11 19.14 9.09
C SER A 241 0.05 18.62 7.65
N PHE A 242 0.69 19.40 6.80
CA PHE A 242 1.06 18.98 5.45
C PHE A 242 2.22 17.97 5.46
N ALA A 243 3.23 18.18 6.29
CA ALA A 243 4.43 17.36 6.33
C ALA A 243 4.16 15.95 6.88
N VAL A 244 3.26 15.83 7.87
CA VAL A 244 2.97 14.55 8.54
C VAL A 244 2.46 13.46 7.58
N PRO A 245 1.44 13.68 6.74
CA PRO A 245 1.00 12.69 5.74
C PRO A 245 2.12 12.29 4.76
N PHE A 246 2.92 13.25 4.31
CA PHE A 246 4.04 12.98 3.40
C PHE A 246 5.15 12.17 4.05
N LEU A 247 5.41 12.36 5.34
CA LEU A 247 6.37 11.54 6.07
C LEU A 247 5.84 10.12 6.29
N VAL A 248 4.65 10.00 6.85
CA VAL A 248 4.07 8.70 7.19
C VAL A 248 3.90 7.81 5.95
N LEU A 249 3.52 8.41 4.82
CA LEU A 249 3.38 7.74 3.53
C LEU A 249 4.62 7.89 2.65
N GLY A 250 5.75 8.28 3.25
CA GLY A 250 6.96 8.67 2.52
C GLY A 250 7.53 7.55 1.66
N LEU A 251 7.61 6.31 2.16
CA LEU A 251 8.15 5.21 1.37
C LEU A 251 7.33 4.95 0.09
N PRO A 252 6.01 4.77 0.12
CA PRO A 252 5.18 4.67 -1.09
C PRO A 252 5.31 5.88 -2.01
N ILE A 253 5.30 7.11 -1.45
CA ILE A 253 5.38 8.34 -2.24
C ILE A 253 6.73 8.44 -2.96
N PHE A 254 7.84 8.21 -2.24
CA PHE A 254 9.17 8.24 -2.84
C PHE A 254 9.32 7.17 -3.93
N ASP A 255 8.84 5.96 -3.69
CA ASP A 255 8.94 4.88 -4.66
C ASP A 255 8.23 5.22 -5.98
N ILE A 256 6.99 5.72 -5.92
CA ILE A 256 6.25 6.13 -7.13
C ILE A 256 6.88 7.36 -7.79
N CYS A 257 7.30 8.36 -7.04
CA CYS A 257 7.94 9.56 -7.59
C CYS A 257 9.23 9.20 -8.34
N PHE A 258 10.09 8.37 -7.76
CA PHE A 258 11.31 7.92 -8.42
C PHE A 258 11.02 7.07 -9.67
N ALA A 259 10.00 6.21 -9.62
CA ALA A 259 9.59 5.42 -10.79
C ALA A 259 9.13 6.34 -11.93
N VAL A 260 8.29 7.33 -11.64
CA VAL A 260 7.80 8.30 -12.64
C VAL A 260 8.95 9.15 -13.22
N VAL A 261 9.78 9.74 -12.35
CA VAL A 261 10.93 10.59 -12.78
C VAL A 261 11.86 9.78 -13.69
N ARG A 262 12.19 8.54 -13.32
CA ARG A 262 13.05 7.68 -14.13
C ARG A 262 12.44 7.38 -15.51
N ARG A 263 11.15 6.99 -15.57
CA ARG A 263 10.46 6.71 -16.85
C ARG A 263 10.46 7.92 -17.75
N VAL A 264 10.10 9.09 -17.22
CA VAL A 264 10.10 10.34 -17.97
C VAL A 264 11.50 10.71 -18.46
N SER A 265 12.53 10.57 -17.60
CA SER A 265 13.93 10.85 -17.99
C SER A 265 14.47 9.92 -19.08
N HIS A 266 13.89 8.73 -19.27
CA HIS A 266 14.22 7.79 -20.33
C HIS A 266 13.23 7.86 -21.53
N GLY A 267 12.35 8.88 -21.58
CA GLY A 267 11.37 9.05 -22.65
C GLY A 267 10.25 8.01 -22.68
N GLN A 268 10.04 7.30 -21.57
CA GLN A 268 9.00 6.28 -21.43
C GLN A 268 7.72 6.86 -20.83
N SER A 269 6.57 6.24 -21.13
CA SER A 269 5.32 6.60 -20.51
C SER A 269 5.36 6.38 -18.99
N PRO A 270 4.85 7.31 -18.16
CA PRO A 270 4.73 7.12 -16.71
C PRO A 270 3.98 5.85 -16.30
N MET A 271 3.11 5.35 -17.18
CA MET A 271 2.31 4.13 -16.95
C MET A 271 2.99 2.83 -17.42
N HIS A 272 4.21 2.91 -17.96
CA HIS A 272 4.92 1.71 -18.38
C HIS A 272 5.33 0.87 -17.18
N ALA A 273 5.06 -0.44 -17.22
CA ALA A 273 5.49 -1.35 -16.17
C ALA A 273 7.02 -1.49 -16.19
N ASP A 274 7.68 -1.30 -15.04
CA ASP A 274 9.11 -1.49 -14.93
C ASP A 274 9.52 -2.17 -13.60
N ARG A 275 10.77 -2.60 -13.52
CA ARG A 275 11.39 -3.22 -12.33
C ARG A 275 12.15 -2.23 -11.44
N GLY A 276 11.96 -0.94 -11.59
CA GLY A 276 12.80 0.04 -10.93
C GLY A 276 12.34 0.48 -9.53
N HIS A 277 11.41 -0.21 -8.92
CA HIS A 277 10.96 0.05 -7.54
C HIS A 277 12.06 -0.25 -6.53
N VAL A 278 12.05 0.45 -5.38
CA VAL A 278 13.09 0.35 -4.32
C VAL A 278 13.32 -1.10 -3.91
N HIS A 279 12.25 -1.87 -3.71
CA HIS A 279 12.35 -3.27 -3.29
C HIS A 279 13.03 -4.18 -4.32
N HIS A 280 12.77 -3.99 -5.62
CA HIS A 280 13.48 -4.74 -6.68
C HIS A 280 14.95 -4.38 -6.71
N ARG A 281 15.29 -3.10 -6.55
CA ARG A 281 16.68 -2.64 -6.50
C ARG A 281 17.45 -3.24 -5.34
N LEU A 282 16.85 -3.34 -4.16
CA LEU A 282 17.48 -4.02 -3.03
C LEU A 282 17.79 -5.49 -3.34
N ILE A 283 16.88 -6.19 -4.01
CA ILE A 283 17.12 -7.57 -4.46
C ILE A 283 18.26 -7.62 -5.49
N ASP A 284 18.26 -6.72 -6.48
CA ASP A 284 19.31 -6.65 -7.51
C ASP A 284 20.70 -6.32 -6.91
N MET A 285 20.73 -5.63 -5.78
CA MET A 285 21.96 -5.38 -4.99
C MET A 285 22.44 -6.60 -4.19
N GLY A 286 21.66 -7.70 -4.19
CA GLY A 286 22.01 -8.96 -3.53
C GLY A 286 21.40 -9.14 -2.13
N PHE A 287 20.52 -8.25 -1.68
CA PHE A 287 19.78 -8.46 -0.44
C PHE A 287 18.74 -9.58 -0.62
N SER A 288 18.56 -10.41 0.39
CA SER A 288 17.45 -11.37 0.43
C SER A 288 16.11 -10.64 0.55
N GLN A 289 15.01 -11.30 0.16
CA GLN A 289 13.67 -10.74 0.28
C GLN A 289 13.35 -10.26 1.71
N LYS A 290 13.72 -11.04 2.73
CA LYS A 290 13.55 -10.65 4.15
C LYS A 290 14.33 -9.40 4.53
N GLN A 291 15.57 -9.25 4.03
CA GLN A 291 16.39 -8.07 4.27
C GLN A 291 15.82 -6.84 3.56
N ALA A 292 15.38 -6.97 2.31
CA ALA A 292 14.75 -5.86 1.57
C ALA A 292 13.48 -5.37 2.29
N VAL A 293 12.63 -6.28 2.78
CA VAL A 293 11.44 -5.96 3.56
C VAL A 293 11.81 -5.29 4.89
N ALA A 294 12.81 -5.81 5.62
CA ALA A 294 13.28 -5.23 6.88
C ALA A 294 13.82 -3.80 6.71
N ILE A 295 14.59 -3.54 5.65
CA ILE A 295 15.08 -2.19 5.30
C ILE A 295 13.90 -1.25 5.03
N SER A 296 12.92 -1.69 4.26
CA SER A 296 11.71 -0.91 3.95
C SER A 296 10.90 -0.60 5.21
N TYR A 297 10.76 -1.55 6.12
CA TYR A 297 10.11 -1.34 7.42
C TYR A 297 10.86 -0.32 8.28
N MET A 298 12.20 -0.41 8.34
CA MET A 298 13.03 0.56 9.07
C MET A 298 12.87 1.97 8.51
N LEU A 299 12.91 2.13 7.19
CA LEU A 299 12.70 3.42 6.54
C LEU A 299 11.32 3.99 6.85
N SER A 300 10.27 3.18 6.75
CA SER A 300 8.90 3.60 7.09
C SER A 300 8.77 3.97 8.58
N ALA A 301 9.42 3.22 9.47
CA ALA A 301 9.40 3.50 10.90
C ALA A 301 10.13 4.80 11.25
N ILE A 302 11.28 5.08 10.62
CA ILE A 302 12.04 6.33 10.80
C ILE A 302 11.18 7.53 10.34
N LEU A 303 10.56 7.42 9.16
CA LEU A 303 9.68 8.47 8.64
C LEU A 303 8.44 8.66 9.49
N GLY A 304 7.82 7.57 9.95
CA GLY A 304 6.68 7.62 10.86
C GLY A 304 7.04 8.23 12.21
N MET A 305 8.20 7.89 12.78
CA MET A 305 8.71 8.50 14.01
C MET A 305 8.96 10.00 13.84
N ALA A 306 9.56 10.40 12.71
CA ALA A 306 9.76 11.82 12.38
C ALA A 306 8.42 12.57 12.32
N ALA A 307 7.38 11.95 11.75
CA ALA A 307 6.03 12.54 11.70
C ALA A 307 5.42 12.71 13.10
N VAL A 308 5.57 11.73 13.98
CA VAL A 308 5.11 11.79 15.39
C VAL A 308 5.82 12.90 16.16
N VAL A 309 7.16 12.97 16.05
CA VAL A 309 7.95 14.02 16.70
C VAL A 309 7.56 15.40 16.16
N LEU A 310 7.34 15.53 14.86
CA LEU A 310 6.91 16.77 14.23
C LEU A 310 5.56 17.30 14.79
N THR A 311 4.71 16.43 15.30
CA THR A 311 3.39 16.82 15.83
C THR A 311 3.49 17.44 17.22
N ASN A 312 4.56 17.21 17.97
CA ASN A 312 4.61 17.48 19.42
C ASN A 312 5.26 18.81 19.84
N ASP A 313 6.22 19.42 19.11
CA ASP A 313 6.95 20.66 19.48
C ASP A 313 7.68 21.39 18.33
N GLY A 314 7.77 22.71 18.31
CA GLY A 314 8.25 23.72 17.36
C GLY A 314 9.54 23.53 16.49
N GLU A 315 10.62 24.31 16.71
CA GLU A 315 11.74 24.47 15.74
C GLU A 315 12.66 23.25 15.58
N THR A 316 12.89 22.49 16.62
CA THR A 316 13.74 21.28 16.60
C THR A 316 13.23 20.23 15.60
N GLN A 317 11.96 20.24 15.31
CA GLN A 317 11.22 19.27 14.52
C GLN A 317 11.33 19.53 13.02
N ALA A 318 11.39 20.80 12.60
CA ALA A 318 11.70 21.12 11.21
C ALA A 318 13.08 20.58 10.82
N LEU A 319 14.03 20.58 11.76
CA LEU A 319 15.37 19.98 11.56
C LEU A 319 15.32 18.45 11.49
N ILE A 320 14.52 17.81 12.35
CA ILE A 320 14.35 16.35 12.31
C ILE A 320 13.63 15.93 11.02
N PHE A 321 12.61 16.69 10.59
CA PHE A 321 11.95 16.50 9.30
C PHE A 321 12.94 16.58 8.15
N LEU A 322 13.69 17.68 8.08
CA LEU A 322 14.67 17.88 7.02
C LEU A 322 15.73 16.79 7.02
N ALA A 323 16.24 16.40 8.19
CA ALA A 323 17.19 15.32 8.33
C ALA A 323 16.62 13.97 7.87
N ALA A 324 15.37 13.64 8.26
CA ALA A 324 14.70 12.41 7.83
C ALA A 324 14.50 12.37 6.31
N VAL A 325 14.03 13.47 5.71
CA VAL A 325 13.86 13.60 4.25
C VAL A 325 15.20 13.45 3.53
N VAL A 326 16.25 14.10 4.03
CA VAL A 326 17.61 14.03 3.45
C VAL A 326 18.16 12.60 3.56
N VAL A 327 18.03 11.95 4.71
CA VAL A 327 18.49 10.56 4.90
C VAL A 327 17.76 9.60 3.98
N VAL A 328 16.43 9.66 3.92
CA VAL A 328 15.63 8.79 3.05
C VAL A 328 15.89 9.10 1.58
N GLY A 329 16.01 10.38 1.22
CA GLY A 329 16.39 10.81 -0.13
C GLY A 329 17.79 10.32 -0.52
N ALA A 330 18.77 10.40 0.38
CA ALA A 330 20.13 9.91 0.15
C ALA A 330 20.17 8.38 0.02
N ILE A 331 19.45 7.65 0.87
CA ILE A 331 19.34 6.18 0.76
C ILE A 331 18.62 5.81 -0.54
N GLY A 332 17.51 6.47 -0.86
CA GLY A 332 16.80 6.25 -2.12
C GLY A 332 17.68 6.53 -3.34
N PHE A 333 18.41 7.65 -3.33
CA PHE A 333 19.36 7.98 -4.37
C PHE A 333 20.49 6.93 -4.48
N TRP A 334 21.07 6.52 -3.35
CA TRP A 334 22.11 5.49 -3.33
C TRP A 334 21.60 4.13 -3.85
N VAL A 335 20.39 3.71 -3.47
CA VAL A 335 19.76 2.49 -3.96
C VAL A 335 19.47 2.56 -5.46
N ILE A 336 19.08 3.73 -5.97
CA ILE A 336 18.70 3.89 -7.38
C ILE A 336 19.91 4.08 -8.30
N PHE A 337 20.91 4.85 -7.87
CA PHE A 337 22.02 5.27 -8.71
C PHE A 337 23.37 4.67 -8.32
N GLY A 338 23.51 4.16 -7.09
CA GLY A 338 24.78 3.67 -6.54
C GLY A 338 25.25 2.33 -7.10
N HIS A 339 24.37 1.52 -7.71
CA HIS A 339 24.75 0.25 -8.32
C HIS A 339 24.31 0.20 -9.79
N LYS A 340 25.29 -0.02 -10.69
CA LYS A 340 24.96 -0.44 -12.07
C LYS A 340 24.28 -1.81 -12.00
N PRO A 341 23.19 -2.04 -12.76
CA PRO A 341 22.60 -3.38 -12.88
C PRO A 341 23.71 -4.38 -13.25
N LYS A 342 23.79 -5.52 -12.57
CA LYS A 342 24.59 -6.63 -13.06
C LYS A 342 24.08 -6.93 -14.48
N GLU A 343 24.94 -6.81 -15.48
CA GLU A 343 24.65 -7.29 -16.82
C GLU A 343 24.14 -8.72 -16.69
N GLU A 344 22.89 -8.97 -17.09
CA GLU A 344 22.40 -10.34 -17.25
C GLU A 344 23.40 -11.04 -18.15
N LYS A 345 24.19 -11.96 -17.58
CA LYS A 345 24.89 -12.94 -18.41
C LYS A 345 23.78 -13.58 -19.24
N LYS A 346 23.78 -13.28 -20.53
CA LYS A 346 23.02 -14.06 -21.51
C LYS A 346 23.35 -15.51 -21.21
N GLN A 347 22.43 -16.21 -20.55
CA GLN A 347 22.48 -17.66 -20.49
C GLN A 347 22.44 -18.10 -21.95
N ASP A 348 23.55 -18.67 -22.38
CA ASP A 348 23.66 -19.28 -23.69
C ASP A 348 22.39 -20.06 -23.97
N ALA A 349 21.71 -19.70 -25.04
CA ALA A 349 20.51 -20.35 -25.47
C ALA A 349 20.83 -21.86 -25.60
N VAL A 350 20.16 -22.64 -24.78
CA VAL A 350 20.18 -24.11 -24.94
C VAL A 350 19.76 -24.38 -26.39
N PRO A 351 20.59 -25.07 -27.20
CA PRO A 351 20.24 -25.34 -28.59
C PRO A 351 18.92 -26.12 -28.60
N VAL A 352 17.91 -25.59 -29.25
CA VAL A 352 16.67 -26.31 -29.54
C VAL A 352 17.06 -27.54 -30.38
N PRO A 353 16.73 -28.78 -29.96
CA PRO A 353 16.96 -29.95 -30.79
C PRO A 353 16.24 -29.76 -32.13
N GLN A 354 17.00 -29.77 -33.21
CA GLN A 354 16.45 -29.82 -34.58
C GLN A 354 15.62 -31.12 -34.66
N LYS A 355 14.35 -31.00 -35.00
CA LYS A 355 13.55 -32.15 -35.45
C LYS A 355 14.20 -32.70 -36.69
N GLU A 356 14.67 -33.94 -36.60
CA GLU A 356 15.03 -34.73 -37.79
C GLU A 356 13.78 -34.89 -38.66
N GLU A 357 13.81 -34.25 -39.84
CA GLU A 357 12.86 -34.58 -40.92
C GLU A 357 13.11 -36.02 -41.34
N GLN A 358 12.24 -36.92 -40.94
CA GLN A 358 12.15 -38.22 -41.54
C GLN A 358 11.60 -38.07 -42.94
N THR A 359 12.48 -38.13 -43.93
CA THR A 359 12.14 -38.38 -45.32
C THR A 359 11.52 -39.76 -45.44
N GLU A 360 10.20 -39.82 -45.64
CA GLU A 360 9.53 -41.01 -46.17
C GLU A 360 9.93 -41.18 -47.65
N GLU A 361 10.84 -42.09 -47.91
CA GLU A 361 11.05 -42.69 -49.25
C GLU A 361 9.85 -43.59 -49.54
N THR A 362 8.97 -43.14 -50.41
CA THR A 362 7.97 -43.99 -51.07
C THR A 362 8.68 -44.84 -52.09
N ASP A 363 8.89 -46.13 -51.79
CA ASP A 363 9.20 -47.14 -52.76
C ASP A 363 7.93 -47.55 -53.54
N GLU A 364 7.82 -47.03 -54.76
CA GLU A 364 7.04 -47.61 -55.85
C GLU A 364 7.84 -48.77 -56.43
N LYS A 365 7.36 -50.00 -56.20
CA LYS A 365 7.53 -51.09 -57.20
C LYS A 365 6.66 -52.31 -56.87
N ASN A 366 5.84 -52.67 -57.86
CA ASN A 366 5.16 -53.92 -58.23
C ASN A 366 3.84 -54.24 -57.51
#